data_81bbaeca4860e33eab49129841a1c4b0
#
_entry.id   81bbaeca4860e33eab49129841a1c4b0
#
_cell.length_a   1.000
_cell.length_b   1.000
_cell.length_c   1.000
_cell.angle_alpha   90.00
_cell.angle_beta   90.00
_cell.angle_gamma   90.00
#
_symmetry.space_group_name_H-M   'P 1'
#
loop_
_entity.id
_entity.type
_entity.pdbx_description
1 polymer ?
#
loop_
_entity_poly.entity_id
_entity_poly.type
_entity_poly.pdbx_seq_one_letter_code
_entity_poly.pdbx_strand_id
1 'polypeptide(L)'
;MRVLVLNGPNLGRLGRRQPEIYGSTTHAELADLCVGWGAGLGLEVEVRQTNHEGEMLDWLNAAADDGAPVVLNAAAWTHYSYAILDACAQLTAPLVEVHISDPRQRPEDFRHHSVVTPYAVEVVAGHGVDGYRIALERVAGG
;
A
#
# COMPACT_ATOMS: atom_id res chain seq x y z
N MET A 1 16.82 6.42 -4.24
CA MET A 1 15.52 6.39 -4.93
C MET A 1 14.42 6.62 -3.90
N ARG A 2 13.56 7.57 -4.18
CA ARG A 2 12.41 7.89 -3.31
C ARG A 2 11.26 6.94 -3.63
N VAL A 3 10.69 6.33 -2.58
CA VAL A 3 9.56 5.41 -2.70
C VAL A 3 8.45 5.90 -1.77
N LEU A 4 7.22 5.93 -2.27
CA LEU A 4 6.06 6.29 -1.48
C LEU A 4 5.34 5.01 -1.02
N VAL A 5 5.11 4.91 0.29
CA VAL A 5 4.24 3.88 0.88
C VAL A 5 2.95 4.58 1.28
N LEU A 6 1.86 4.26 0.60
CA LEU A 6 0.59 4.95 0.74
C LEU A 6 -0.46 4.02 1.33
N ASN A 7 -1.02 4.42 2.46
CA ASN A 7 -2.01 3.64 3.21
C ASN A 7 -3.35 4.35 3.25
N GLY A 8 -4.41 3.62 2.94
CA GLY A 8 -5.77 4.11 2.80
C GLY A 8 -6.57 4.11 4.09
N PRO A 9 -7.92 4.13 3.97
CA PRO A 9 -8.81 4.40 5.09
C PRO A 9 -8.70 3.37 6.19
N ASN A 10 -8.80 3.85 7.42
CA ASN A 10 -8.77 3.07 8.66
C ASN A 10 -7.41 2.49 9.03
N LEU A 11 -6.38 2.59 8.17
CA LEU A 11 -5.05 2.08 8.50
C LEU A 11 -4.36 2.92 9.58
N GLY A 12 -4.83 4.15 9.82
CA GLY A 12 -4.40 4.92 10.98
C GLY A 12 -4.79 4.30 12.33
N ARG A 13 -5.76 3.38 12.31
CA ARG A 13 -6.20 2.64 13.49
C ARG A 13 -5.50 1.29 13.65
N LEU A 14 -4.48 1.04 12.84
CA LEU A 14 -3.73 -0.21 12.90
C LEU A 14 -3.19 -0.44 14.32
N GLY A 15 -3.23 -1.70 14.75
CA GLY A 15 -2.86 -2.09 16.11
C GLY A 15 -4.00 -1.97 17.12
N ARG A 16 -5.07 -1.23 16.79
CA ARG A 16 -6.23 -1.03 17.66
C ARG A 16 -7.50 -1.64 17.09
N ARG A 17 -7.58 -1.74 15.74
CA ARG A 17 -8.73 -2.26 15.02
C ARG A 17 -8.49 -3.72 14.67
N GLN A 18 -9.38 -4.61 15.15
CA GLN A 18 -9.36 -6.03 14.80
C GLN A 18 -7.95 -6.63 14.79
N PRO A 19 -7.21 -6.63 15.93
CA PRO A 19 -5.83 -7.12 15.95
C PRO A 19 -5.71 -8.59 15.54
N GLU A 20 -6.77 -9.37 15.66
CA GLU A 20 -6.82 -10.77 15.21
C GLU A 20 -6.73 -10.89 13.68
N ILE A 21 -7.02 -9.81 12.95
CA ILE A 21 -6.94 -9.77 11.48
C ILE A 21 -5.68 -9.04 11.03
N TYR A 22 -5.40 -7.86 11.64
CA TYR A 22 -4.39 -6.92 11.17
C TYR A 22 -3.13 -6.87 12.05
N GLY A 23 -3.12 -7.59 13.18
CA GLY A 23 -2.01 -7.57 14.12
C GLY A 23 -2.04 -6.38 15.07
N SER A 24 -1.06 -6.31 15.98
CA SER A 24 -0.97 -5.29 17.03
C SER A 24 -0.01 -4.15 16.72
N THR A 25 0.72 -4.20 15.60
CA THR A 25 1.63 -3.13 15.18
C THR A 25 0.82 -1.88 14.83
N THR A 26 1.19 -0.74 15.41
CA THR A 26 0.51 0.53 15.09
C THR A 26 1.00 1.07 13.74
N HIS A 27 0.26 2.04 13.18
CA HIS A 27 0.68 2.68 11.92
C HIS A 27 2.02 3.41 12.10
N ALA A 28 2.22 4.08 13.24
CA ALA A 28 3.49 4.77 13.52
C ALA A 28 4.66 3.79 13.55
N GLU A 29 4.46 2.63 14.18
CA GLU A 29 5.48 1.57 14.21
C GLU A 29 5.74 1.01 12.81
N LEU A 30 4.69 0.81 12.03
CA LEU A 30 4.81 0.36 10.63
C LEU A 30 5.60 1.36 9.80
N ALA A 31 5.34 2.66 9.97
CA ALA A 31 6.06 3.69 9.25
C ALA A 31 7.56 3.65 9.56
N ASP A 32 7.91 3.51 10.84
CA ASP A 32 9.31 3.39 11.25
C ASP A 32 9.97 2.13 10.66
N LEU A 33 9.25 1.01 10.65
CA LEU A 33 9.76 -0.22 10.06
C LEU A 33 10.03 -0.05 8.56
N CYS A 34 9.10 0.57 7.85
CA CYS A 34 9.24 0.77 6.40
C CYS A 34 10.44 1.67 6.07
N VAL A 35 10.63 2.75 6.83
CA VAL A 35 11.80 3.62 6.65
C VAL A 35 13.08 2.84 6.88
N GLY A 36 13.13 2.03 7.94
CA GLY A 36 14.29 1.21 8.26
C GLY A 36 14.60 0.15 7.22
N TRP A 37 13.57 -0.58 6.78
CA TRP A 37 13.75 -1.59 5.72
C TRP A 37 14.23 -0.95 4.41
N GLY A 38 13.64 0.20 4.06
CA GLY A 38 14.01 0.92 2.85
C GLY A 38 15.45 1.39 2.90
N ALA A 39 15.89 1.95 4.03
CA ALA A 39 17.26 2.40 4.19
C ALA A 39 18.26 1.27 3.95
N GLY A 40 17.96 0.06 4.47
CA GLY A 40 18.78 -1.13 4.23
C GLY A 40 18.84 -1.56 2.77
N LEU A 41 17.89 -1.12 1.96
CA LEU A 41 17.83 -1.43 0.53
C LEU A 41 18.30 -0.28 -0.35
N GLY A 42 18.78 0.81 0.24
CA GLY A 42 19.19 2.00 -0.50
C GLY A 42 18.02 2.85 -0.96
N LEU A 43 16.85 2.69 -0.34
CA LEU A 43 15.64 3.45 -0.68
C LEU A 43 15.35 4.52 0.35
N GLU A 44 14.88 5.67 -0.12
CA GLU A 44 14.38 6.74 0.74
C GLU A 44 12.85 6.60 0.78
N VAL A 45 12.35 6.02 1.87
CA VAL A 45 10.92 5.69 2.01
C VAL A 45 10.18 6.78 2.75
N GLU A 46 9.06 7.21 2.18
CA GLU A 46 8.12 8.11 2.82
C GLU A 46 6.79 7.39 2.98
N VAL A 47 6.28 7.33 4.21
CA VAL A 47 5.04 6.62 4.52
C VAL A 47 3.95 7.63 4.84
N ARG A 48 2.79 7.48 4.19
CA ARG A 48 1.62 8.35 4.39
C ARG A 48 0.37 7.52 4.58
N GLN A 49 -0.58 8.08 5.31
CA GLN A 49 -1.89 7.46 5.53
C GLN A 49 -2.96 8.53 5.40
N THR A 50 -4.09 8.18 4.79
CA THR A 50 -5.24 9.10 4.72
C THR A 50 -6.54 8.32 4.71
N ASN A 51 -7.58 8.95 5.28
CA ASN A 51 -8.97 8.50 5.17
C ASN A 51 -9.71 9.22 4.02
N HIS A 52 -9.04 10.15 3.34
CA HIS A 52 -9.64 10.97 2.30
C HIS A 52 -9.19 10.51 0.92
N GLU A 53 -10.13 10.03 0.14
CA GLU A 53 -9.83 9.48 -1.20
C GLU A 53 -9.20 10.54 -2.11
N GLY A 54 -9.69 11.78 -2.05
CA GLY A 54 -9.11 12.87 -2.85
C GLY A 54 -7.65 13.14 -2.53
N GLU A 55 -7.28 13.04 -1.26
CA GLU A 55 -5.88 13.20 -0.85
C GLU A 55 -5.02 12.06 -1.40
N MET A 56 -5.54 10.83 -1.36
CA MET A 56 -4.84 9.69 -1.96
C MET A 56 -4.62 9.89 -3.46
N LEU A 57 -5.63 10.40 -4.15
CA LEU A 57 -5.52 10.69 -5.59
C LEU A 57 -4.43 11.74 -5.85
N ASP A 58 -4.37 12.78 -5.02
CA ASP A 58 -3.33 13.81 -5.16
C ASP A 58 -1.93 13.21 -5.00
N TRP A 59 -1.75 12.31 -4.04
CA TRP A 59 -0.47 11.64 -3.83
C TRP A 59 -0.09 10.73 -5.01
N LEU A 60 -1.05 9.99 -5.54
CA LEU A 60 -0.80 9.12 -6.71
C LEU A 60 -0.47 9.95 -7.95
N ASN A 61 -1.16 11.08 -8.15
CA ASN A 61 -0.85 11.96 -9.25
C ASN A 61 0.56 12.55 -9.12
N ALA A 62 0.96 12.95 -7.91
CA ALA A 62 2.31 13.44 -7.65
C ALA A 62 3.35 12.35 -7.92
N ALA A 63 3.08 11.10 -7.53
CA ALA A 63 3.97 9.98 -7.80
C ALA A 63 4.13 9.76 -9.31
N ALA A 64 3.04 9.89 -10.07
CA ALA A 64 3.10 9.78 -11.53
C ALA A 64 3.97 10.86 -12.13
N ASP A 65 3.81 12.12 -11.67
CA ASP A 65 4.61 13.23 -12.16
C ASP A 65 6.09 13.06 -11.83
N ASP A 66 6.40 12.56 -10.65
CA ASP A 66 7.78 12.38 -10.18
C ASP A 66 8.42 11.08 -10.68
N GLY A 67 7.65 10.17 -11.24
CA GLY A 67 8.14 8.84 -11.61
C GLY A 67 8.56 8.02 -10.40
N ALA A 68 7.91 8.21 -9.26
CA ALA A 68 8.25 7.53 -8.02
C ALA A 68 7.54 6.16 -7.94
N PRO A 69 8.25 5.09 -7.53
CA PRO A 69 7.60 3.82 -7.19
C PRO A 69 6.65 3.98 -6.02
N VAL A 70 5.59 3.18 -6.01
CA VAL A 70 4.55 3.23 -4.98
C VAL A 70 4.29 1.84 -4.43
N VAL A 71 4.23 1.75 -3.10
CA VAL A 71 3.68 0.61 -2.38
C VAL A 71 2.32 1.06 -1.85
N LEU A 72 1.25 0.45 -2.34
CA LEU A 72 -0.11 0.92 -2.06
C LEU A 72 -0.92 -0.13 -1.32
N ASN A 73 -1.43 0.25 -0.16
CA ASN A 73 -2.50 -0.46 0.51
C ASN A 73 -3.72 0.44 0.51
N ALA A 74 -4.58 0.28 -0.50
CA ALA A 74 -5.75 1.13 -0.67
C ALA A 74 -6.90 0.77 0.27
N ALA A 75 -6.73 -0.28 1.11
CA ALA A 75 -7.73 -0.73 2.06
C ALA A 75 -9.07 -0.97 1.35
N ALA A 76 -10.19 -0.47 1.87
CA ALA A 76 -11.49 -0.73 1.27
C ALA A 76 -11.63 -0.15 -0.16
N TRP A 77 -10.90 0.92 -0.49
CA TRP A 77 -10.96 1.48 -1.85
C TRP A 77 -10.46 0.50 -2.91
N THR A 78 -9.64 -0.47 -2.52
CA THR A 78 -9.14 -1.55 -3.40
C THR A 78 -10.25 -2.21 -4.19
N HIS A 79 -11.44 -2.33 -3.59
CA HIS A 79 -12.50 -3.20 -4.11
C HIS A 79 -13.49 -2.47 -5.01
N TYR A 80 -13.45 -1.13 -5.05
CA TYR A 80 -14.50 -0.41 -5.78
C TYR A 80 -14.10 0.96 -6.33
N SER A 81 -12.95 1.52 -5.92
CA SER A 81 -12.63 2.90 -6.33
C SER A 81 -12.07 2.94 -7.74
N TYR A 82 -12.92 3.30 -8.68
CA TYR A 82 -12.48 3.53 -10.06
C TYR A 82 -11.60 4.77 -10.18
N ALA A 83 -11.76 5.74 -9.27
CA ALA A 83 -10.86 6.89 -9.22
C ALA A 83 -9.42 6.46 -8.88
N ILE A 84 -9.26 5.56 -7.92
CA ILE A 84 -7.95 4.99 -7.58
C ILE A 84 -7.40 4.18 -8.75
N LEU A 85 -8.26 3.39 -9.43
CA LEU A 85 -7.85 2.64 -10.61
C LEU A 85 -7.25 3.58 -11.68
N ASP A 86 -7.95 4.67 -11.98
CA ASP A 86 -7.50 5.63 -12.99
C ASP A 86 -6.19 6.32 -12.58
N ALA A 87 -6.04 6.63 -11.29
CA ALA A 87 -4.81 7.21 -10.79
C ALA A 87 -3.63 6.23 -10.91
N CYS A 88 -3.84 4.96 -10.59
CA CYS A 88 -2.80 3.93 -10.71
C CYS A 88 -2.38 3.73 -12.18
N ALA A 89 -3.32 3.88 -13.12
CA ALA A 89 -3.02 3.75 -14.55
C ALA A 89 -2.04 4.81 -15.05
N GLN A 90 -1.89 5.92 -14.32
CA GLN A 90 -0.97 7.00 -14.71
C GLN A 90 0.47 6.76 -14.23
N LEU A 91 0.68 5.83 -13.31
CA LEU A 91 2.00 5.59 -12.73
C LEU A 91 2.96 5.04 -13.79
N THR A 92 4.19 5.54 -13.81
CA THR A 92 5.23 5.12 -14.76
C THR A 92 6.30 4.27 -14.11
N ALA A 93 6.41 4.31 -12.78
CA ALA A 93 7.32 3.46 -12.01
C ALA A 93 6.55 2.29 -11.41
N PRO A 94 7.24 1.26 -10.89
CA PRO A 94 6.56 0.09 -10.33
C PRO A 94 5.59 0.43 -9.21
N LEU A 95 4.42 -0.22 -9.26
CA LEU A 95 3.40 -0.20 -8.23
C LEU A 95 3.30 -1.60 -7.64
N VAL A 96 3.43 -1.73 -6.33
CA VAL A 96 3.19 -2.98 -5.62
C VAL A 96 1.96 -2.81 -4.74
N GLU A 97 1.00 -3.71 -4.89
CA GLU A 97 -0.21 -3.73 -4.06
C GLU A 97 0.05 -4.57 -2.82
N VAL A 98 -0.25 -4.03 -1.63
CA VAL A 98 -0.04 -4.71 -0.35
C VAL A 98 -1.33 -4.77 0.43
N HIS A 99 -1.58 -5.94 1.04
CA HIS A 99 -2.65 -6.15 2.02
C HIS A 99 -2.07 -6.88 3.21
N ILE A 100 -2.39 -6.42 4.44
CA ILE A 100 -1.91 -7.04 5.68
C ILE A 100 -2.52 -8.42 5.84
N SER A 101 -3.85 -8.53 5.71
CA SER A 101 -4.54 -9.80 5.58
C SER A 101 -4.63 -10.17 4.09
N ASP A 102 -5.07 -11.40 3.80
CA ASP A 102 -5.39 -11.74 2.41
C ASP A 102 -6.90 -11.49 2.21
N PRO A 103 -7.29 -10.48 1.43
CA PRO A 103 -8.71 -10.17 1.22
C PRO A 103 -9.51 -11.35 0.65
N ARG A 104 -8.86 -12.23 -0.13
CA ARG A 104 -9.51 -13.39 -0.73
C ARG A 104 -9.90 -14.44 0.29
N GLN A 105 -9.31 -14.38 1.51
CA GLN A 105 -9.66 -15.26 2.63
C GLN A 105 -10.80 -14.68 3.48
N ARG A 106 -11.25 -13.46 3.19
CA ARG A 106 -12.36 -12.81 3.89
C ARG A 106 -13.69 -13.30 3.30
N PRO A 107 -14.77 -13.37 4.10
CA PRO A 107 -16.03 -13.95 3.63
C PRO A 107 -16.80 -13.09 2.62
N GLU A 108 -16.61 -11.77 2.60
CA GLU A 108 -17.39 -10.90 1.72
C GLU A 108 -16.85 -10.97 0.29
N ASP A 109 -17.72 -11.26 -0.67
CA ASP A 109 -17.35 -11.41 -2.09
C ASP A 109 -16.64 -10.16 -2.64
N PHE A 110 -17.05 -8.95 -2.23
CA PHE A 110 -16.44 -7.73 -2.76
C PHE A 110 -14.95 -7.64 -2.43
N ARG A 111 -14.48 -8.30 -1.37
CA ARG A 111 -13.07 -8.28 -0.98
C ARG A 111 -12.18 -9.14 -1.89
N HIS A 112 -12.78 -9.95 -2.74
CA HIS A 112 -12.06 -10.85 -3.65
C HIS A 112 -11.69 -10.17 -4.97
N HIS A 113 -12.05 -8.89 -5.13
CA HIS A 113 -11.79 -8.12 -6.35
C HIS A 113 -10.93 -6.90 -6.02
N SER A 114 -9.96 -6.61 -6.87
CA SER A 114 -9.09 -5.44 -6.73
C SER A 114 -9.04 -4.65 -8.03
N VAL A 115 -9.29 -3.34 -7.92
CA VAL A 115 -9.12 -2.42 -9.06
C VAL A 115 -7.66 -2.01 -9.24
N VAL A 116 -6.82 -2.27 -8.24
CA VAL A 116 -5.38 -1.92 -8.26
C VAL A 116 -4.55 -2.96 -8.99
N THR A 117 -4.88 -4.24 -8.81
CA THR A 117 -4.11 -5.37 -9.32
C THR A 117 -3.73 -5.27 -10.81
N PRO A 118 -4.61 -4.80 -11.72
CA PRO A 118 -4.24 -4.71 -13.14
C PRO A 118 -3.02 -3.83 -13.42
N TYR A 119 -2.70 -2.88 -12.52
CA TYR A 119 -1.57 -1.96 -12.70
C TYR A 119 -0.40 -2.27 -11.78
N ALA A 120 -0.54 -3.25 -10.91
CA ALA A 120 0.52 -3.64 -9.99
C ALA A 120 1.47 -4.64 -10.63
N VAL A 121 2.76 -4.51 -10.37
CA VAL A 121 3.75 -5.50 -10.82
C VAL A 121 3.73 -6.73 -9.92
N GLU A 122 3.21 -6.59 -8.71
CA GLU A 122 3.08 -7.69 -7.76
C GLU A 122 2.01 -7.36 -6.72
N VAL A 123 1.34 -8.41 -6.22
CA VAL A 123 0.40 -8.31 -5.11
C VAL A 123 0.98 -9.10 -3.95
N VAL A 124 1.13 -8.46 -2.79
CA VAL A 124 1.63 -9.07 -1.56
C VAL A 124 0.50 -9.05 -0.54
N ALA A 125 0.03 -10.22 -0.14
CA ALA A 125 -1.13 -10.32 0.76
C ALA A 125 -0.96 -11.45 1.77
N GLY A 126 -1.46 -11.25 2.99
CA GLY A 126 -1.51 -12.29 3.99
C GLY A 126 -0.21 -12.48 4.79
N HIS A 127 0.72 -11.53 4.72
CA HIS A 127 1.99 -11.59 5.44
C HIS A 127 2.05 -10.65 6.65
N GLY A 128 0.92 -10.11 7.09
CA GLY A 128 0.91 -9.11 8.13
C GLY A 128 1.67 -7.87 7.66
N VAL A 129 2.27 -7.14 8.61
CA VAL A 129 3.06 -5.94 8.27
C VAL A 129 4.36 -6.29 7.53
N ASP A 130 4.83 -7.53 7.62
CA ASP A 130 6.01 -7.98 6.90
C ASP A 130 5.83 -7.91 5.38
N GLY A 131 4.58 -7.88 4.91
CA GLY A 131 4.26 -7.69 3.51
C GLY A 131 4.84 -6.39 2.93
N TYR A 132 4.93 -5.35 3.76
CA TYR A 132 5.56 -4.09 3.31
C TYR A 132 7.05 -4.25 3.06
N ARG A 133 7.73 -5.06 3.87
CA ARG A 133 9.15 -5.39 3.65
C ARG A 133 9.32 -6.10 2.31
N ILE A 134 8.47 -7.10 2.06
CA ILE A 134 8.50 -7.86 0.80
C ILE A 134 8.27 -6.92 -0.38
N ALA A 135 7.30 -5.99 -0.25
CA ALA A 135 7.02 -5.03 -1.31
C ALA A 135 8.19 -4.10 -1.59
N LEU A 136 8.86 -3.61 -0.53
CA LEU A 136 10.03 -2.75 -0.68
C LEU A 136 11.19 -3.49 -1.33
N GLU A 137 11.40 -4.76 -0.99
CA GLU A 137 12.40 -5.62 -1.64
C GLU A 137 12.10 -5.76 -3.13
N ARG A 138 10.82 -5.93 -3.49
CA ARG A 138 10.41 -6.02 -4.90
C ARG A 138 10.72 -4.73 -5.66
N VAL A 139 10.44 -3.57 -5.04
CA VAL A 139 10.74 -2.27 -5.65
C VAL A 139 12.25 -2.10 -5.85
N ALA A 140 13.06 -2.46 -4.83
CA ALA A 140 14.51 -2.33 -4.89
C ALA A 140 15.13 -3.26 -5.94
N GLY A 141 14.54 -4.42 -6.16
CA GLY A 141 15.03 -5.39 -7.15
C GLY A 141 14.65 -5.05 -8.58
N GLY A 142 13.86 -3.99 -8.75
CA GLY A 142 13.41 -3.55 -10.08
C GLY A 142 12.20 -4.26 -10.53
#